data_c1050e7ccd54aa72d267de0884929f7d
#
_entry.id   c1050e7ccd54aa72d267de0884929f7d
#
_cell.length_a   1.000
_cell.length_b   1.000
_cell.length_c   1.000
_cell.angle_alpha   90.00
_cell.angle_beta   90.00
_cell.angle_gamma   90.00
#
_symmetry.space_group_name_H-M   'P 1'
#
loop_
_entity.id
_entity.type
_entity.pdbx_description
1 polymer ?
#
loop_
_entity_poly.entity_id
_entity_poly.type
_entity_poly.pdbx_seq_one_letter_code
_entity_poly.pdbx_strand_id
1 'polypeptide(L)'
;MTAVLPPYPATPALPAPRRLTRTENGERLHALLWTAGSGRRMISSAVLGGGIGERAWVLNAQVAHGYRRTDPERHLASLAADAGVRGPGVGLMTAADVSSYAHARDAGAEAFVTAGIDVRGWAAWPGEGAAGAPDPGTVNVVVAVPAALSDAALVNAVATATEAKVQALVESGYDCSGTPTDAVCVVADAPAPHREAHAFAGPRSLWGARLARAVHRAVRDAVTAADRDRPAVRRRT
;
A
#
# COMPACT_ATOMS: atom_id res chain seq x y z
N MET A 1 -18.59 33.05 3.61
CA MET A 1 -17.98 32.93 2.26
C MET A 1 -17.48 31.50 2.11
N THR A 2 -18.15 30.69 1.31
CA THR A 2 -17.73 29.31 1.03
C THR A 2 -16.57 29.41 0.03
N ALA A 3 -15.36 29.12 0.48
CA ALA A 3 -14.18 29.08 -0.41
C ALA A 3 -14.43 27.96 -1.44
N VAL A 4 -14.59 28.34 -2.70
CA VAL A 4 -14.60 27.40 -3.82
C VAL A 4 -13.18 26.89 -3.96
N LEU A 5 -12.96 25.64 -3.58
CA LEU A 5 -11.67 24.98 -3.76
C LEU A 5 -11.36 24.93 -5.26
N PRO A 6 -10.11 25.24 -5.68
CA PRO A 6 -9.73 25.14 -7.08
C PRO A 6 -9.96 23.71 -7.60
N PRO A 7 -10.30 23.56 -8.90
CA PRO A 7 -10.44 22.25 -9.50
C PRO A 7 -9.13 21.46 -9.35
N TYR A 8 -9.24 20.20 -8.93
CA TYR A 8 -8.08 19.33 -8.74
C TYR A 8 -7.33 19.11 -10.05
N PRO A 9 -5.99 18.99 -9.99
CA PRO A 9 -5.23 18.66 -11.17
C PRO A 9 -5.78 17.37 -11.78
N ALA A 10 -6.05 17.39 -13.07
CA ALA A 10 -6.47 16.21 -13.84
C ALA A 10 -5.37 15.13 -13.89
N THR A 11 -4.16 15.49 -13.50
CA THR A 11 -2.99 14.60 -13.49
C THR A 11 -3.06 13.67 -12.27
N PRO A 12 -2.93 12.36 -12.47
CA PRO A 12 -2.86 11.38 -11.40
C PRO A 12 -1.78 11.72 -10.37
N ALA A 13 -2.04 11.47 -9.08
CA ALA A 13 -1.05 11.65 -8.01
C ALA A 13 0.13 10.67 -8.17
N LEU A 14 -0.13 9.48 -8.72
CA LEU A 14 0.87 8.53 -9.21
C LEU A 14 0.49 8.07 -10.63
N PRO A 15 1.48 7.78 -11.51
CA PRO A 15 1.20 7.10 -12.77
C PRO A 15 0.67 5.68 -12.53
N ALA A 16 0.03 5.07 -13.54
CA ALA A 16 -0.31 3.66 -13.47
C ALA A 16 0.97 2.82 -13.27
N PRO A 17 0.92 1.76 -12.44
CA PRO A 17 2.10 0.95 -12.18
C PRO A 17 2.54 0.18 -13.43
N ARG A 18 3.82 0.10 -13.65
CA ARG A 18 4.41 -0.82 -14.63
C ARG A 18 4.40 -2.22 -14.04
N ARG A 19 3.78 -3.17 -14.73
CA ARG A 19 3.83 -4.58 -14.36
C ARG A 19 5.16 -5.18 -14.84
N LEU A 20 5.87 -5.80 -13.93
CA LEU A 20 7.08 -6.56 -14.18
C LEU A 20 6.77 -8.04 -14.02
N THR A 21 7.45 -8.88 -14.77
CA THR A 21 7.35 -10.35 -14.67
C THR A 21 8.74 -10.93 -14.58
N ARG A 22 8.94 -11.87 -13.67
CA ARG A 22 10.17 -12.63 -13.52
C ARG A 22 9.88 -14.10 -13.26
N THR A 23 10.87 -14.94 -13.47
CA THR A 23 10.83 -16.34 -13.03
C THR A 23 11.81 -16.49 -11.87
N GLU A 24 11.33 -17.03 -10.76
CA GLU A 24 12.13 -17.29 -9.56
C GLU A 24 11.80 -18.69 -9.04
N ASN A 25 12.79 -19.54 -8.89
CA ASN A 25 12.63 -20.97 -8.49
C ASN A 25 11.61 -21.75 -9.34
N GLY A 26 11.50 -21.43 -10.63
CA GLY A 26 10.55 -22.07 -11.54
C GLY A 26 9.13 -21.49 -11.51
N GLU A 27 8.84 -20.56 -10.61
CA GLU A 27 7.54 -19.87 -10.52
C GLU A 27 7.57 -18.54 -11.28
N ARG A 28 6.46 -18.24 -11.97
CA ARG A 28 6.27 -16.96 -12.63
C ARG A 28 5.66 -15.96 -11.65
N LEU A 29 6.43 -14.97 -11.25
CA LEU A 29 6.07 -13.96 -10.26
C LEU A 29 6.00 -12.58 -10.89
N HIS A 30 5.12 -11.73 -10.35
CA HIS A 30 4.90 -10.39 -10.82
C HIS A 30 5.37 -9.34 -9.81
N ALA A 31 5.55 -8.11 -10.27
CA ALA A 31 5.72 -6.95 -9.40
C ALA A 31 5.04 -5.73 -10.04
N LEU A 32 4.61 -4.80 -9.20
CA LEU A 32 4.10 -3.49 -9.60
C LEU A 32 5.15 -2.45 -9.25
N LEU A 33 5.49 -1.61 -10.22
CA LEU A 33 6.47 -0.55 -10.04
C LEU A 33 5.86 0.80 -10.41
N TRP A 34 5.79 1.71 -9.44
CA TRP A 34 5.46 3.12 -9.64
C TRP A 34 6.74 3.96 -9.66
N THR A 35 6.98 4.67 -10.75
CA THR A 35 8.02 5.69 -10.82
C THR A 35 7.39 7.03 -10.44
N ALA A 36 7.55 7.43 -9.20
CA ALA A 36 6.94 8.64 -8.66
C ALA A 36 7.68 9.93 -9.09
N GLY A 37 8.92 9.77 -9.55
CA GLY A 37 9.78 10.90 -9.92
C GLY A 37 10.41 11.60 -8.70
N SER A 38 11.15 12.68 -8.97
CA SER A 38 11.71 13.55 -7.94
C SER A 38 10.64 14.43 -7.28
N GLY A 39 10.95 14.99 -6.11
CA GLY A 39 10.02 15.88 -5.39
C GLY A 39 8.86 15.14 -4.72
N ARG A 40 9.05 13.87 -4.39
CA ARG A 40 8.10 13.08 -3.62
C ARG A 40 8.65 12.77 -2.24
N ARG A 41 7.83 12.97 -1.23
CA ARG A 41 8.07 12.58 0.15
C ARG A 41 7.14 11.45 0.53
N MET A 42 7.69 10.39 1.10
CA MET A 42 6.92 9.18 1.42
C MET A 42 7.12 8.79 2.87
N ILE A 43 6.11 8.13 3.42
CA ILE A 43 6.20 7.37 4.67
C ILE A 43 5.73 5.95 4.40
N SER A 44 6.47 4.96 4.92
CA SER A 44 6.08 3.56 4.75
C SER A 44 6.51 2.70 5.93
N SER A 45 5.74 1.62 6.18
CA SER A 45 6.12 0.50 7.05
C SER A 45 6.82 -0.64 6.29
N ALA A 46 7.18 -0.43 5.02
CA ALA A 46 7.86 -1.43 4.19
C ALA A 46 9.25 -1.78 4.70
N VAL A 47 9.69 -3.01 4.43
CA VAL A 47 11.01 -3.53 4.83
C VAL A 47 12.16 -2.81 4.11
N LEU A 48 11.99 -2.45 2.84
CA LEU A 48 12.95 -1.63 2.09
C LEU A 48 12.46 -0.18 2.04
N GLY A 49 13.27 0.75 2.48
CA GLY A 49 13.00 2.19 2.41
C GLY A 49 11.86 2.65 3.31
N GLY A 50 11.58 1.93 4.39
CA GLY A 50 10.62 2.34 5.41
C GLY A 50 10.97 3.64 6.12
N GLY A 51 10.05 4.13 6.96
CA GLY A 51 10.16 5.44 7.61
C GLY A 51 9.80 6.59 6.67
N ILE A 52 10.15 7.82 7.06
CA ILE A 52 9.89 9.04 6.29
C ILE A 52 11.13 9.42 5.47
N GLY A 53 10.93 9.82 4.22
CA GLY A 53 12.02 10.35 3.39
C GLY A 53 11.61 10.65 1.96
N GLU A 54 12.51 11.28 1.22
CA GLU A 54 12.35 11.44 -0.22
C GLU A 54 12.56 10.10 -0.92
N ARG A 55 11.65 9.74 -1.80
CA ARG A 55 11.68 8.49 -2.54
C ARG A 55 11.21 8.72 -3.97
N ALA A 56 11.85 8.07 -4.94
CA ALA A 56 11.56 8.25 -6.37
C ALA A 56 10.66 7.14 -6.94
N TRP A 57 10.53 6.01 -6.24
CA TRP A 57 9.77 4.85 -6.72
C TRP A 57 9.19 4.03 -5.57
N VAL A 58 8.14 3.26 -5.90
CA VAL A 58 7.55 2.23 -5.03
C VAL A 58 7.49 0.93 -5.82
N LEU A 59 7.97 -0.15 -5.23
CA LEU A 59 7.90 -1.52 -5.75
C LEU A 59 7.01 -2.36 -4.83
N ASN A 60 6.01 -3.05 -5.37
CA ASN A 60 5.27 -4.08 -4.64
C ASN A 60 5.52 -5.42 -5.34
N ALA A 61 6.35 -6.26 -4.74
CA ALA A 61 6.84 -7.49 -5.33
C ALA A 61 6.08 -8.71 -4.81
N GLN A 62 5.52 -9.49 -5.73
CA GLN A 62 5.05 -10.83 -5.41
C GLN A 62 6.24 -11.74 -5.11
N VAL A 63 6.12 -12.56 -4.08
CA VAL A 63 7.06 -13.64 -3.75
C VAL A 63 6.32 -14.97 -3.72
N ALA A 64 7.07 -16.08 -3.84
CA ALA A 64 6.49 -17.41 -3.77
C ALA A 64 5.80 -17.65 -2.41
N HIS A 65 4.75 -18.47 -2.41
CA HIS A 65 4.24 -19.02 -1.16
C HIS A 65 5.37 -19.81 -0.47
N GLY A 66 5.52 -19.62 0.84
CA GLY A 66 6.63 -20.23 1.57
C GLY A 66 7.96 -19.50 1.43
N TYR A 67 7.95 -18.21 1.08
CA TYR A 67 9.14 -17.37 1.05
C TYR A 67 9.94 -17.45 2.36
N ARG A 68 11.21 -17.86 2.29
CA ARG A 68 12.04 -18.14 3.48
C ARG A 68 13.37 -17.39 3.50
N ARG A 69 13.58 -16.45 2.59
CA ARG A 69 14.83 -15.66 2.62
C ARG A 69 14.89 -14.81 3.87
N THR A 70 16.07 -14.73 4.46
CA THR A 70 16.34 -13.93 5.67
C THR A 70 16.85 -12.51 5.33
N ASP A 71 16.95 -12.18 4.03
CA ASP A 71 17.44 -10.90 3.50
C ASP A 71 16.42 -10.22 2.58
N PRO A 72 15.16 -10.01 3.01
CA PRO A 72 14.10 -9.48 2.16
C PRO A 72 14.41 -8.07 1.62
N GLU A 73 15.09 -7.24 2.40
CA GLU A 73 15.51 -5.91 1.96
C GLU A 73 16.46 -5.99 0.77
N ARG A 74 17.49 -6.83 0.86
CA ARG A 74 18.47 -7.03 -0.23
C ARG A 74 17.79 -7.62 -1.47
N HIS A 75 16.85 -8.54 -1.28
CA HIS A 75 16.09 -9.12 -2.39
C HIS A 75 15.27 -8.04 -3.12
N LEU A 76 14.51 -7.21 -2.40
CA LEU A 76 13.75 -6.11 -2.99
C LEU A 76 14.65 -5.08 -3.69
N ALA A 77 15.81 -4.78 -3.10
CA ALA A 77 16.79 -3.88 -3.72
C ALA A 77 17.33 -4.43 -5.05
N SER A 78 17.60 -5.75 -5.12
CA SER A 78 17.97 -6.42 -6.37
C SER A 78 16.87 -6.33 -7.42
N LEU A 79 15.63 -6.65 -7.05
CA LEU A 79 14.47 -6.55 -7.98
C LEU A 79 14.27 -5.12 -8.50
N ALA A 80 14.47 -4.12 -7.66
CA ALA A 80 14.40 -2.71 -8.07
C ALA A 80 15.52 -2.34 -9.04
N ALA A 81 16.76 -2.79 -8.79
CA ALA A 81 17.89 -2.58 -9.67
C ALA A 81 17.68 -3.26 -11.04
N ASP A 82 17.19 -4.50 -11.07
CA ASP A 82 16.86 -5.25 -12.29
C ASP A 82 15.73 -4.56 -13.09
N ALA A 83 14.81 -3.88 -12.39
CA ALA A 83 13.76 -3.08 -13.01
C ALA A 83 14.27 -1.74 -13.58
N GLY A 84 15.54 -1.42 -13.38
CA GLY A 84 16.20 -0.21 -13.90
C GLY A 84 15.95 1.05 -13.09
N VAL A 85 15.35 0.97 -11.89
CA VAL A 85 15.18 2.14 -11.02
C VAL A 85 16.43 2.37 -10.17
N ARG A 86 16.69 3.64 -9.87
CA ARG A 86 17.87 4.10 -9.13
C ARG A 86 17.45 5.05 -8.00
N GLY A 87 18.34 5.23 -7.05
CA GLY A 87 18.11 6.11 -5.90
C GLY A 87 17.17 5.49 -4.86
N PRO A 88 16.78 6.25 -3.84
CA PRO A 88 15.95 5.76 -2.75
C PRO A 88 14.51 5.48 -3.22
N GLY A 89 13.94 4.39 -2.76
CA GLY A 89 12.57 3.99 -3.02
C GLY A 89 11.99 3.16 -1.90
N VAL A 90 10.76 2.70 -2.06
CA VAL A 90 10.04 1.84 -1.12
C VAL A 90 9.82 0.47 -1.75
N GLY A 91 10.13 -0.60 -1.04
CA GLY A 91 9.89 -1.99 -1.45
C GLY A 91 8.94 -2.70 -0.51
N LEU A 92 7.77 -3.04 -1.02
CA LEU A 92 6.73 -3.87 -0.40
C LEU A 92 6.83 -5.29 -0.92
N MET A 93 6.38 -6.27 -0.14
CA MET A 93 6.42 -7.69 -0.49
C MET A 93 5.09 -8.35 -0.13
N THR A 94 4.65 -9.30 -0.95
CA THR A 94 3.42 -10.07 -0.70
C THR A 94 3.49 -11.42 -1.41
N ALA A 95 2.84 -12.45 -0.85
CA ALA A 95 2.60 -13.69 -1.56
C ALA A 95 1.32 -13.65 -2.44
N ALA A 96 0.49 -12.63 -2.28
CA ALA A 96 -0.70 -12.42 -3.12
C ALA A 96 -0.30 -12.10 -4.58
N ASP A 97 -1.13 -12.50 -5.53
CA ASP A 97 -0.96 -12.10 -6.93
C ASP A 97 -1.16 -10.59 -7.08
N VAL A 98 -0.06 -9.89 -7.35
CA VAL A 98 -0.10 -8.44 -7.54
C VAL A 98 -0.69 -8.02 -8.89
N SER A 99 -0.90 -8.96 -9.83
CA SER A 99 -1.53 -8.65 -11.12
C SER A 99 -3.00 -8.26 -10.98
N SER A 100 -3.64 -8.68 -9.89
CA SER A 100 -5.05 -8.42 -9.54
C SER A 100 -5.20 -7.27 -8.53
N TYR A 101 -4.32 -6.26 -8.58
CA TYR A 101 -4.45 -5.10 -7.70
C TYR A 101 -5.73 -4.30 -7.96
N ALA A 102 -6.31 -3.77 -6.88
CA ALA A 102 -7.42 -2.82 -6.97
C ALA A 102 -6.91 -1.37 -6.96
N HIS A 103 -7.63 -0.49 -7.67
CA HIS A 103 -7.31 0.93 -7.75
C HIS A 103 -8.59 1.76 -7.56
N ALA A 104 -8.54 2.73 -6.66
CA ALA A 104 -9.63 3.67 -6.44
C ALA A 104 -9.12 5.10 -6.29
N ARG A 105 -10.00 6.06 -6.62
CA ARG A 105 -9.72 7.50 -6.58
C ARG A 105 -10.78 8.24 -5.80
N ASP A 106 -10.38 9.29 -5.10
CA ASP A 106 -11.29 10.26 -4.50
C ASP A 106 -10.70 11.67 -4.54
N ALA A 107 -11.26 12.53 -5.38
CA ALA A 107 -10.93 13.95 -5.49
C ALA A 107 -9.42 14.25 -5.47
N GLY A 108 -8.64 13.52 -6.27
CA GLY A 108 -7.20 13.65 -6.42
C GLY A 108 -6.37 12.68 -5.56
N ALA A 109 -6.91 12.11 -4.49
CA ALA A 109 -6.25 11.01 -3.80
C ALA A 109 -6.45 9.70 -4.57
N GLU A 110 -5.42 8.84 -4.59
CA GLU A 110 -5.43 7.54 -5.27
C GLU A 110 -4.91 6.46 -4.35
N ALA A 111 -5.54 5.29 -4.37
CA ALA A 111 -5.09 4.12 -3.62
C ALA A 111 -4.98 2.90 -4.52
N PHE A 112 -3.90 2.17 -4.37
CA PHE A 112 -3.61 0.89 -5.01
C PHE A 112 -3.44 -0.15 -3.92
N VAL A 113 -4.17 -1.26 -4.01
CA VAL A 113 -4.20 -2.29 -2.97
C VAL A 113 -4.03 -3.67 -3.57
N THR A 114 -3.18 -4.48 -2.98
CA THR A 114 -3.11 -5.92 -3.19
C THR A 114 -3.49 -6.62 -1.90
N ALA A 115 -4.32 -7.65 -1.95
CA ALA A 115 -4.82 -8.33 -0.78
C ALA A 115 -4.69 -9.85 -0.89
N GLY A 116 -3.99 -10.45 0.09
CA GLY A 116 -4.00 -11.86 0.40
C GLY A 116 -4.46 -12.02 1.84
N ILE A 117 -5.66 -12.54 2.07
CA ILE A 117 -6.32 -12.53 3.38
C ILE A 117 -6.55 -13.95 3.95
N ASP A 118 -5.74 -14.92 3.53
CA ASP A 118 -5.85 -16.30 4.00
C ASP A 118 -5.51 -16.45 5.49
N VAL A 119 -4.51 -15.70 5.96
CA VAL A 119 -4.15 -15.60 7.39
C VAL A 119 -4.45 -14.18 7.86
N ARG A 120 -5.45 -14.04 8.69
CA ARG A 120 -5.96 -12.76 9.17
C ARG A 120 -6.27 -12.81 10.65
N GLY A 121 -6.30 -11.66 11.31
CA GLY A 121 -6.63 -11.57 12.73
C GLY A 121 -6.76 -10.13 13.21
N TRP A 122 -7.05 -9.99 14.50
CA TRP A 122 -7.07 -8.71 15.17
C TRP A 122 -5.67 -8.31 15.62
N ALA A 123 -5.37 -7.01 15.60
CA ALA A 123 -4.06 -6.49 15.99
C ALA A 123 -3.70 -6.84 17.46
N ALA A 124 -4.68 -6.85 18.36
CA ALA A 124 -4.51 -7.27 19.75
C ALA A 124 -4.63 -8.80 19.87
N TRP A 125 -3.73 -9.53 19.23
CA TRP A 125 -3.67 -10.98 19.31
C TRP A 125 -3.15 -11.44 20.68
N PRO A 126 -3.74 -12.44 21.32
CA PRO A 126 -3.38 -12.84 22.70
C PRO A 126 -2.09 -13.68 22.80
N GLY A 127 -1.40 -13.97 21.70
CA GLY A 127 -0.19 -14.78 21.65
C GLY A 127 1.03 -13.99 21.21
N GLU A 128 2.23 -14.35 21.67
CA GLU A 128 3.49 -13.93 21.09
C GLU A 128 3.77 -14.74 19.84
N GLY A 129 4.25 -14.10 18.77
CA GLY A 129 4.38 -14.58 17.41
C GLY A 129 4.59 -16.08 17.24
N ALA A 130 3.67 -16.74 16.55
CA ALA A 130 3.64 -18.18 16.41
C ALA A 130 4.82 -18.66 15.55
N ALA A 131 5.77 -19.35 16.17
CA ALA A 131 6.69 -20.21 15.45
C ALA A 131 5.87 -21.30 14.71
N GLY A 132 5.91 -21.29 13.36
CA GLY A 132 5.17 -22.26 12.54
C GLY A 132 3.80 -21.78 12.04
N ALA A 133 3.51 -20.47 12.09
CA ALA A 133 2.35 -19.91 11.43
C ALA A 133 2.36 -20.23 9.92
N PRO A 134 1.20 -20.56 9.32
CA PRO A 134 1.08 -20.69 7.86
C PRO A 134 1.54 -19.40 7.17
N ASP A 135 1.88 -19.51 5.89
CA ASP A 135 2.36 -18.37 5.10
C ASP A 135 1.44 -17.16 5.26
N PRO A 136 1.96 -16.01 5.71
CA PRO A 136 1.13 -14.87 6.05
C PRO A 136 0.42 -14.33 4.81
N GLY A 137 -0.87 -14.05 4.95
CA GLY A 137 -1.53 -13.11 4.05
C GLY A 137 -0.91 -11.73 4.18
N THR A 138 -1.13 -10.85 3.20
CA THR A 138 -0.64 -9.47 3.23
C THR A 138 -1.61 -8.56 2.51
N VAL A 139 -1.99 -7.45 3.16
CA VAL A 139 -2.66 -6.33 2.50
C VAL A 139 -1.67 -5.18 2.37
N ASN A 140 -1.18 -4.96 1.14
CA ASN A 140 -0.32 -3.82 0.85
C ASN A 140 -1.14 -2.66 0.28
N VAL A 141 -0.99 -1.48 0.87
CA VAL A 141 -1.66 -0.24 0.47
C VAL A 141 -0.61 0.77 0.02
N VAL A 142 -0.69 1.20 -1.23
CA VAL A 142 0.02 2.37 -1.74
C VAL A 142 -1.01 3.47 -1.96
N VAL A 143 -0.93 4.57 -1.24
CA VAL A 143 -1.86 5.69 -1.38
C VAL A 143 -1.11 6.97 -1.67
N ALA A 144 -1.57 7.75 -2.64
CA ALA A 144 -0.96 8.99 -3.08
C ALA A 144 -1.91 10.17 -2.95
N VAL A 145 -1.37 11.30 -2.52
CA VAL A 145 -2.06 12.60 -2.48
C VAL A 145 -1.23 13.65 -3.21
N PRO A 146 -1.84 14.48 -4.08
CA PRO A 146 -1.14 15.52 -4.84
C PRO A 146 -0.97 16.80 -4.01
N ALA A 147 -0.44 16.66 -2.80
CA ALA A 147 -0.21 17.75 -1.85
C ALA A 147 1.00 17.47 -0.97
N ALA A 148 1.63 18.52 -0.49
CA ALA A 148 2.68 18.41 0.51
C ALA A 148 2.05 18.15 1.89
N LEU A 149 2.59 17.17 2.61
CA LEU A 149 2.19 16.84 3.97
C LEU A 149 3.39 17.04 4.91
N SER A 150 3.16 17.64 6.08
CA SER A 150 4.15 17.66 7.16
C SER A 150 4.47 16.25 7.65
N ASP A 151 5.55 16.05 8.39
CA ASP A 151 5.89 14.75 8.97
C ASP A 151 4.78 14.24 9.88
N ALA A 152 4.20 15.11 10.69
CA ALA A 152 3.05 14.78 11.53
C ALA A 152 1.83 14.36 10.70
N ALA A 153 1.57 15.05 9.58
CA ALA A 153 0.50 14.69 8.67
C ALA A 153 0.77 13.37 7.93
N LEU A 154 2.02 13.07 7.58
CA LEU A 154 2.40 11.77 7.00
C LEU A 154 2.14 10.62 7.99
N VAL A 155 2.51 10.76 9.26
CA VAL A 155 2.21 9.78 10.31
C VAL A 155 0.69 9.62 10.47
N ASN A 156 -0.03 10.74 10.51
CA ASN A 156 -1.49 10.73 10.61
C ASN A 156 -2.16 10.10 9.37
N ALA A 157 -1.59 10.27 8.18
CA ALA A 157 -2.07 9.63 6.95
C ALA A 157 -1.95 8.10 6.98
N VAL A 158 -0.87 7.56 7.57
CA VAL A 158 -0.73 6.10 7.77
C VAL A 158 -1.81 5.58 8.72
N ALA A 159 -2.05 6.28 9.85
CA ALA A 159 -3.13 5.91 10.78
C ALA A 159 -4.49 5.91 10.06
N THR A 160 -4.82 7.00 9.35
CA THR A 160 -6.06 7.13 8.59
C THR A 160 -6.23 6.05 7.51
N ALA A 161 -5.16 5.72 6.78
CA ALA A 161 -5.18 4.64 5.79
C ALA A 161 -5.42 3.27 6.44
N THR A 162 -4.82 3.03 7.61
CA THR A 162 -5.00 1.80 8.39
C THR A 162 -6.43 1.69 8.91
N GLU A 163 -7.00 2.76 9.48
CA GLU A 163 -8.40 2.80 9.92
C GLU A 163 -9.36 2.52 8.76
N ALA A 164 -9.13 3.14 7.60
CA ALA A 164 -9.95 2.92 6.42
C ALA A 164 -9.84 1.48 5.88
N LYS A 165 -8.64 0.87 5.95
CA LYS A 165 -8.44 -0.55 5.63
C LYS A 165 -9.24 -1.44 6.57
N VAL A 166 -9.14 -1.22 7.87
CA VAL A 166 -9.89 -2.01 8.88
C VAL A 166 -11.39 -1.89 8.66
N GLN A 167 -11.89 -0.67 8.49
CA GLN A 167 -13.31 -0.43 8.19
C GLN A 167 -13.76 -1.22 6.96
N ALA A 168 -12.99 -1.18 5.87
CA ALA A 168 -13.31 -1.88 4.63
C ALA A 168 -13.34 -3.42 4.83
N LEU A 169 -12.41 -3.98 5.60
CA LEU A 169 -12.37 -5.40 5.92
C LEU A 169 -13.61 -5.82 6.71
N VAL A 170 -13.93 -5.12 7.79
CA VAL A 170 -15.11 -5.40 8.64
C VAL A 170 -16.41 -5.29 7.83
N GLU A 171 -16.59 -4.23 7.05
CA GLU A 171 -17.75 -4.04 6.19
C GLU A 171 -17.85 -5.08 5.06
N SER A 172 -16.74 -5.72 4.69
CA SER A 172 -16.70 -6.83 3.74
C SER A 172 -16.92 -8.21 4.40
N GLY A 173 -17.22 -8.24 5.70
CA GLY A 173 -17.52 -9.46 6.45
C GLY A 173 -16.30 -10.19 7.03
N TYR A 174 -15.13 -9.53 7.05
CA TYR A 174 -13.93 -10.09 7.68
C TYR A 174 -13.84 -9.63 9.14
N ASP A 175 -13.91 -10.58 10.07
CA ASP A 175 -13.71 -10.32 11.51
C ASP A 175 -12.20 -10.21 11.83
N CYS A 176 -11.58 -9.12 11.39
CA CYS A 176 -10.14 -8.89 11.57
C CYS A 176 -9.75 -7.42 11.36
N SER A 177 -8.57 -7.03 11.84
CA SER A 177 -7.96 -5.74 11.52
C SER A 177 -7.00 -5.79 10.33
N GLY A 178 -6.67 -6.98 9.85
CA GLY A 178 -5.73 -7.20 8.74
C GLY A 178 -5.02 -8.53 8.84
N THR A 179 -3.80 -8.58 8.32
CA THR A 179 -2.92 -9.74 8.33
C THR A 179 -1.61 -9.40 9.05
N PRO A 180 -0.79 -10.40 9.43
CA PRO A 180 0.44 -10.14 10.22
C PRO A 180 1.47 -9.24 9.53
N THR A 181 1.45 -9.14 8.19
CA THR A 181 2.50 -8.50 7.41
C THR A 181 2.01 -7.34 6.54
N ASP A 182 0.85 -6.77 6.87
CA ASP A 182 0.30 -5.62 6.16
C ASP A 182 1.28 -4.45 6.14
N ALA A 183 1.36 -3.77 4.99
CA ALA A 183 2.18 -2.59 4.87
C ALA A 183 1.46 -1.44 4.14
N VAL A 184 1.80 -0.23 4.56
CA VAL A 184 1.26 1.02 4.00
C VAL A 184 2.40 1.88 3.49
N CYS A 185 2.23 2.42 2.29
CA CYS A 185 3.07 3.48 1.73
C CYS A 185 2.20 4.68 1.36
N VAL A 186 2.44 5.83 1.99
CA VAL A 186 1.81 7.10 1.63
C VAL A 186 2.81 7.91 0.80
N VAL A 187 2.37 8.35 -0.37
CA VAL A 187 3.14 9.19 -1.30
C VAL A 187 2.52 10.59 -1.31
N ALA A 188 3.33 11.59 -1.01
CA ALA A 188 2.93 13.00 -1.01
C ALA A 188 3.92 13.82 -1.84
N ASP A 189 3.56 15.06 -2.20
CA ASP A 189 4.53 15.99 -2.75
C ASP A 189 5.53 16.39 -1.66
N ALA A 190 6.77 16.61 -2.04
CA ALA A 190 7.74 17.25 -1.16
C ALA A 190 7.35 18.71 -0.90
N PRO A 191 7.60 19.26 0.30
CA PRO A 191 7.44 20.69 0.55
C PRO A 191 8.27 21.53 -0.44
N ALA A 192 7.71 22.65 -0.88
CA ALA A 192 8.38 23.59 -1.78
C ALA A 192 8.22 25.02 -1.27
N PRO A 193 9.10 25.97 -1.64
CA PRO A 193 9.13 27.34 -1.09
C PRO A 193 7.79 28.10 -1.18
N HIS A 194 6.93 27.74 -2.12
CA HIS A 194 5.62 28.38 -2.35
C HIS A 194 4.43 27.43 -2.14
N ARG A 195 4.65 26.27 -1.53
CA ARG A 195 3.63 25.27 -1.26
C ARG A 195 3.70 24.84 0.20
N GLU A 196 2.85 25.45 1.01
CA GLU A 196 2.76 25.11 2.42
C GLU A 196 2.28 23.65 2.58
N ALA A 197 2.92 22.91 3.50
CA ALA A 197 2.56 21.56 3.78
C ALA A 197 1.30 21.51 4.68
N HIS A 198 0.35 20.64 4.35
CA HIS A 198 -0.78 20.38 5.23
C HIS A 198 -0.33 19.78 6.55
N ALA A 199 -0.79 20.35 7.67
CA ALA A 199 -0.42 19.92 9.01
C ALA A 199 -1.17 18.67 9.47
N PHE A 200 -2.30 18.31 8.82
CA PHE A 200 -3.18 17.23 9.21
C PHE A 200 -3.58 16.36 8.04
N ALA A 201 -3.67 15.04 8.28
CA ALA A 201 -4.21 14.06 7.34
C ALA A 201 -5.13 13.03 8.02
N GLY A 202 -5.73 13.41 9.15
CA GLY A 202 -6.77 12.61 9.82
C GLY A 202 -8.09 12.56 9.03
N PRO A 203 -9.04 11.69 9.41
CA PRO A 203 -10.26 11.39 8.63
C PRO A 203 -11.17 12.59 8.34
N ARG A 204 -11.02 13.69 9.07
CA ARG A 204 -11.81 14.92 8.90
C ARG A 204 -11.03 16.05 8.24
N SER A 205 -9.74 15.88 7.96
CA SER A 205 -8.94 16.82 7.18
C SER A 205 -9.21 16.66 5.68
N LEU A 206 -8.82 17.65 4.89
CA LEU A 206 -9.04 17.67 3.44
C LEU A 206 -8.48 16.41 2.76
N TRP A 207 -7.19 16.13 2.96
CA TRP A 207 -6.52 15.01 2.31
C TRP A 207 -6.75 13.69 3.04
N GLY A 208 -6.86 13.70 4.36
CA GLY A 208 -7.19 12.52 5.14
C GLY A 208 -8.54 11.92 4.79
N ALA A 209 -9.58 12.74 4.65
CA ALA A 209 -10.91 12.28 4.22
C ALA A 209 -10.89 11.62 2.84
N ARG A 210 -10.11 12.17 1.90
CA ARG A 210 -10.01 11.68 0.53
C ARG A 210 -9.21 10.38 0.45
N LEU A 211 -8.04 10.35 1.08
CA LEU A 211 -7.24 9.12 1.12
C LEU A 211 -8.01 7.99 1.80
N ALA A 212 -8.74 8.27 2.88
CA ALA A 212 -9.56 7.27 3.56
C ALA A 212 -10.60 6.65 2.62
N ARG A 213 -11.35 7.48 1.87
CA ARG A 213 -12.36 6.98 0.94
C ARG A 213 -11.74 6.22 -0.25
N ALA A 214 -10.58 6.66 -0.75
CA ALA A 214 -9.86 5.95 -1.80
C ALA A 214 -9.36 4.58 -1.30
N VAL A 215 -8.72 4.54 -0.12
CA VAL A 215 -8.24 3.29 0.50
C VAL A 215 -9.40 2.35 0.79
N HIS A 216 -10.46 2.83 1.42
CA HIS A 216 -11.64 2.03 1.75
C HIS A 216 -12.22 1.33 0.50
N ARG A 217 -12.43 2.06 -0.60
CA ARG A 217 -12.92 1.47 -1.86
C ARG A 217 -11.94 0.46 -2.43
N ALA A 218 -10.66 0.81 -2.53
CA ALA A 218 -9.65 -0.08 -3.09
C ALA A 218 -9.50 -1.37 -2.28
N VAL A 219 -9.57 -1.31 -0.95
CA VAL A 219 -9.52 -2.51 -0.10
C VAL A 219 -10.74 -3.40 -0.34
N ARG A 220 -11.95 -2.83 -0.37
CA ARG A 220 -13.17 -3.61 -0.66
C ARG A 220 -13.10 -4.32 -2.01
N ASP A 221 -12.62 -3.62 -3.03
CA ASP A 221 -12.46 -4.18 -4.37
C ASP A 221 -11.41 -5.30 -4.38
N ALA A 222 -10.26 -5.09 -3.71
CA ALA A 222 -9.19 -6.07 -3.63
C ALA A 222 -9.62 -7.36 -2.92
N VAL A 223 -10.31 -7.26 -1.77
CA VAL A 223 -10.76 -8.45 -1.05
C VAL A 223 -11.89 -9.18 -1.79
N THR A 224 -12.76 -8.45 -2.48
CA THR A 224 -13.79 -9.04 -3.34
C THR A 224 -13.17 -9.82 -4.51
N ALA A 225 -12.10 -9.30 -5.11
CA ALA A 225 -11.36 -10.01 -6.15
C ALA A 225 -10.68 -11.27 -5.60
N ALA A 226 -9.98 -11.16 -4.47
CA ALA A 226 -9.34 -12.29 -3.81
C ALA A 226 -10.33 -13.43 -3.47
N ASP A 227 -11.56 -13.09 -3.07
CA ASP A 227 -12.61 -14.09 -2.79
C ASP A 227 -13.09 -14.83 -4.04
N ARG A 228 -13.12 -14.16 -5.18
CA ARG A 228 -13.50 -14.79 -6.47
C ARG A 228 -12.47 -15.81 -6.93
N ASP A 229 -11.20 -15.52 -6.69
CA ASP A 229 -10.07 -16.35 -7.10
C ASP A 229 -9.83 -17.54 -6.16
N ARG A 230 -10.49 -17.56 -4.99
CA ARG A 230 -10.40 -18.67 -4.03
C ARG A 230 -11.12 -19.92 -4.54
N PRO A 231 -10.46 -21.10 -4.53
CA PRO A 231 -11.12 -22.37 -4.78
C PRO A 231 -12.27 -22.59 -3.81
N ALA A 232 -13.39 -23.13 -4.31
CA ALA A 232 -14.63 -23.33 -3.55
C ALA A 232 -14.48 -24.12 -2.23
N VAL A 233 -13.42 -24.93 -2.10
CA VAL A 233 -13.12 -25.76 -0.91
C VAL A 233 -12.69 -24.93 0.31
N ARG A 234 -12.13 -23.74 0.13
CA ARG A 234 -11.67 -22.86 1.23
C ARG A 234 -12.70 -21.86 1.74
N ARG A 235 -13.93 -21.89 1.23
CA ARG A 235 -15.00 -20.93 1.61
C ARG A 235 -15.78 -21.32 2.88
N ARG A 236 -15.47 -22.44 3.52
CA ARG A 236 -16.28 -23.05 4.60
C ARG A 236 -15.57 -23.20 5.96
N THR A 237 -14.51 -22.44 6.22
CA THR A 237 -13.87 -22.47 7.56
C THR A 237 -13.66 -21.07 8.11
#